data_6382fe60acad400f837d23d6e421d06a
#
_entry.id   6382fe60acad400f837d23d6e421d06a
#
_cell.length_a   1.000
_cell.length_b   1.000
_cell.length_c   1.000
_cell.angle_alpha   90.00
_cell.angle_beta   90.00
_cell.angle_gamma   90.00
#
_symmetry.space_group_name_H-M   'P 1'
#
loop_
_entity.id
_entity.type
_entity.pdbx_description
1 polymer ?
#
loop_
_entity_poly.entity_id
_entity_poly.type
_entity_poly.pdbx_seq_one_letter_code
_entity_poly.pdbx_strand_id
1 'polypeptide(L)' 'RNAIATLPDKLRIPLVLKDLEGFSYQEIADTMECEIGTVKSRIFRAREALKKILKPLEKELML' A
#
# COMPACT_ATOMS: atom_id res chain seq x y z
N ARG A 1 -6.70 4.15 15.03
CA ARG A 1 -7.00 3.11 14.04
C ARG A 1 -6.06 3.21 12.85
N ASN A 2 -5.52 2.09 12.44
CA ASN A 2 -4.56 2.04 11.35
C ASN A 2 -5.29 1.83 10.00
N ALA A 3 -5.23 2.84 9.12
CA ALA A 3 -5.87 2.79 7.81
C ALA A 3 -5.32 1.65 6.94
N ILE A 4 -4.04 1.34 7.09
CA ILE A 4 -3.40 0.25 6.34
C ILE A 4 -4.09 -1.09 6.63
N ALA A 5 -4.51 -1.30 7.87
CA ALA A 5 -5.17 -2.55 8.27
C ALA A 5 -6.51 -2.77 7.56
N THR A 6 -7.11 -1.73 7.02
CA THR A 6 -8.39 -1.84 6.30
C THR A 6 -8.23 -2.28 4.85
N LEU A 7 -7.00 -2.25 4.33
CA LEU A 7 -6.76 -2.67 2.95
C LEU A 7 -6.87 -4.19 2.79
N PRO A 8 -7.36 -4.66 1.63
CA PRO A 8 -7.32 -6.11 1.35
C PRO A 8 -5.87 -6.61 1.32
N ASP A 9 -5.68 -7.87 1.65
CA ASP A 9 -4.35 -8.47 1.73
C ASP A 9 -3.51 -8.24 0.48
N LYS A 10 -4.11 -8.35 -0.70
CA LYS A 10 -3.40 -8.17 -1.96
C LYS A 10 -2.73 -6.82 -2.08
N LEU A 11 -3.30 -5.80 -1.46
CA LEU A 11 -2.78 -4.44 -1.50
C LEU A 11 -1.95 -4.13 -0.26
N ARG A 12 -2.41 -4.59 0.90
CA ARG A 12 -1.73 -4.32 2.17
C ARG A 12 -0.35 -4.92 2.24
N ILE A 13 -0.22 -6.21 1.89
CA ILE A 13 1.04 -6.92 2.03
C ILE A 13 2.17 -6.31 1.22
N PRO A 14 2.01 -6.08 -0.10
CA PRO A 14 3.11 -5.45 -0.84
C PRO A 14 3.41 -4.03 -0.38
N LEU A 15 2.40 -3.27 0.04
CA LEU A 15 2.62 -1.92 0.55
C LEU A 15 3.46 -1.95 1.82
N VAL A 16 3.12 -2.82 2.77
CA VAL A 16 3.86 -2.95 4.03
C VAL A 16 5.29 -3.37 3.77
N LEU A 17 5.50 -4.36 2.89
CA LEU A 17 6.83 -4.82 2.57
C LEU A 17 7.67 -3.71 1.95
N LYS A 18 7.09 -2.90 1.08
CA LYS A 18 7.81 -1.82 0.41
C LYS A 18 8.07 -0.65 1.35
N ASP A 19 7.03 -0.13 1.96
CA ASP A 19 7.10 1.14 2.68
C ASP A 19 7.54 1.01 4.14
N LEU A 20 7.27 -0.10 4.79
CA LEU A 20 7.61 -0.29 6.20
C LEU A 20 8.81 -1.20 6.40
N GLU A 21 8.94 -2.26 5.58
CA GLU A 21 10.02 -3.23 5.73
C GLU A 21 11.22 -2.96 4.83
N GLY A 22 11.07 -2.07 3.86
CA GLY A 22 12.19 -1.67 3.00
C GLY A 22 12.54 -2.65 1.88
N PHE A 23 11.62 -3.55 1.53
CA PHE A 23 11.85 -4.49 0.43
C PHE A 23 11.92 -3.77 -0.91
N SER A 24 12.73 -4.28 -1.83
CA SER A 24 12.69 -3.82 -3.22
C SER A 24 11.47 -4.40 -3.92
N TYR A 25 11.09 -3.82 -5.06
CA TYR A 25 10.00 -4.36 -5.86
C TYR A 25 10.28 -5.81 -6.28
N GLN A 26 11.53 -6.11 -6.63
CA GLN A 26 11.90 -7.46 -7.05
C GLN A 26 11.79 -8.44 -5.88
N GLU A 27 12.22 -8.03 -4.69
CA GLU A 27 12.10 -8.87 -3.51
C GLU A 27 10.64 -9.18 -3.19
N ILE A 28 9.77 -8.18 -3.34
CA ILE A 28 8.34 -8.38 -3.12
C ILE A 28 7.76 -9.32 -4.17
N ALA A 29 8.13 -9.13 -5.44
CA ALA A 29 7.67 -10.00 -6.51
C ALA A 29 8.05 -11.45 -6.26
N ASP A 30 9.29 -11.67 -5.84
CA ASP A 30 9.78 -13.00 -5.51
C ASP A 30 9.03 -13.61 -4.32
N THR A 31 8.82 -12.81 -3.28
CA THR A 31 8.14 -13.26 -2.06
C THR A 31 6.67 -13.61 -2.34
N MET A 32 5.99 -12.81 -3.15
CA MET A 32 4.58 -12.99 -3.47
C MET A 32 4.36 -13.87 -4.71
N GLU A 33 5.43 -14.33 -5.32
CA GLU A 33 5.37 -15.18 -6.52
C GLU A 33 4.53 -14.56 -7.63
N CYS A 34 4.83 -13.30 -7.96
CA CYS A 34 4.12 -12.60 -9.02
C CYS A 34 5.09 -11.70 -9.80
N GLU A 35 4.59 -11.11 -10.89
CA GLU A 35 5.37 -10.24 -11.74
C GLU A 35 5.63 -8.91 -11.04
N ILE A 36 6.80 -8.31 -11.33
CA ILE A 36 7.15 -7.03 -10.72
C ILE A 36 6.15 -5.93 -11.09
N GLY A 37 5.61 -5.98 -12.31
CA GLY A 37 4.57 -5.04 -12.72
C GLY A 37 3.30 -5.14 -11.87
N THR A 38 2.96 -6.36 -11.46
CA THR A 38 1.82 -6.61 -10.59
C THR A 38 2.06 -5.98 -9.20
N VAL A 39 3.28 -6.10 -8.69
CA VAL A 39 3.65 -5.49 -7.41
C VAL A 39 3.49 -3.99 -7.48
N LYS A 40 4.04 -3.36 -8.51
CA LYS A 40 3.96 -1.91 -8.68
C LYS A 40 2.52 -1.43 -8.79
N SER A 41 1.71 -2.15 -9.54
CA SER A 41 0.29 -1.84 -9.73
C SER A 41 -0.47 -1.93 -8.40
N ARG A 42 -0.24 -2.99 -7.64
CA ARG A 42 -0.90 -3.19 -6.34
C ARG A 42 -0.51 -2.12 -5.33
N ILE A 43 0.77 -1.76 -5.30
CA ILE A 43 1.24 -0.70 -4.39
C ILE A 43 0.63 0.64 -4.78
N PHE A 44 0.54 0.93 -6.08
CA PHE A 44 -0.12 2.15 -6.55
C PHE A 44 -1.57 2.20 -6.08
N ARG A 45 -2.31 1.10 -6.25
CA ARG A 45 -3.71 1.02 -5.82
C ARG A 45 -3.85 1.15 -4.31
N ALA A 46 -2.92 0.57 -3.57
CA ALA A 46 -2.93 0.66 -2.11
C ALA A 46 -2.76 2.11 -1.68
N ARG A 47 -1.83 2.83 -2.28
CA ARG A 47 -1.59 4.24 -1.96
C ARG A 47 -2.79 5.11 -2.34
N GLU A 48 -3.43 4.82 -3.46
CA GLU A 48 -4.64 5.54 -3.86
C GLU A 48 -5.79 5.29 -2.89
N ALA A 49 -5.94 4.05 -2.43
CA ALA A 49 -6.97 3.72 -1.44
C ALA A 49 -6.72 4.45 -0.13
N LEU A 50 -5.46 4.52 0.31
CA LEU A 50 -5.12 5.24 1.53
C LEU A 50 -5.40 6.74 1.40
N LYS A 51 -5.11 7.32 0.25
CA LYS A 51 -5.43 8.73 0.00
C LYS A 51 -6.91 9.01 0.22
N LYS A 52 -7.76 8.13 -0.29
CA LYS A 52 -9.21 8.29 -0.13
C LYS A 52 -9.65 8.18 1.32
N ILE A 53 -9.03 7.29 2.07
CA ILE A 53 -9.35 7.10 3.48
C ILE A 53 -8.89 8.31 4.31
N LEU A 54 -7.71 8.83 4.02
CA LEU A 54 -7.10 9.90 4.82
C LEU A 54 -7.55 11.30 4.42
N LYS A 55 -8.10 11.46 3.22
CA LYS A 55 -8.52 12.76 2.72
C LYS A 55 -9.50 13.51 3.63
N PRO A 56 -10.53 12.86 4.18
CA PRO A 56 -11.41 13.56 5.13
C PRO A 56 -10.70 14.06 6.37
N LEU A 57 -9.71 13.32 6.86
CA LEU A 57 -8.92 13.73 8.02
C LEU A 57 -8.06 14.95 7.71
N GLU A 58 -7.50 15.00 6.50
CA GLU A 58 -6.72 16.15 6.07
C GLU A 58 -7.57 17.41 6.07
N LYS A 59 -8.80 17.33 5.59
CA LYS A 59 -9.73 18.46 5.58
C LYS A 59 -10.01 18.95 6.99
N GLU A 60 -10.23 18.03 7.93
CA GLU A 60 -10.48 18.38 9.31
C GLU A 60 -9.27 19.05 9.94
N LEU A 61 -8.09 18.58 9.63
CA LEU A 61 -6.86 19.14 10.20
C LEU A 61 -6.51 20.51 9.65
N MET A 62 -7.01 20.84 8.46
CA MET A 62 -6.75 22.13 7.83
C MET A 62 -7.69 23.24 8.32
N LEU A 63 -8.67 22.89 9.09
CA LEU A 63 -9.56 23.87 9.68
C LEU A 63 -8.95 24.44 10.95
#